data_a03671cb2e739de7be31691729151a0f
#
_entry.id   a03671cb2e739de7be31691729151a0f
#
_cell.length_a   1.000
_cell.length_b   1.000
_cell.length_c   1.000
_cell.angle_alpha   90.00
_cell.angle_beta   90.00
_cell.angle_gamma   90.00
#
_symmetry.space_group_name_H-M   'P 1'
#
loop_
_entity.id
_entity.type
_entity.pdbx_description
1 polymer ?
#
loop_
_entity_poly.entity_id
_entity_poly.type
_entity_poly.pdbx_seq_one_letter_code
_entity_poly.pdbx_strand_id
1 'polypeptide(L)'
;IGARLTDQGIIEGKAHETLRLRKAFGAEHVKLFCDVDVKHSAPMAARPLAEEAHDLVHRAGADAVLVTGSGTGRGVNLRDLDEVVRAVHAPVIVASGATESALPSLRRSHGVIVGSALRADGRAGGAIDVGIAKRFAEAFFADKKLGNESVPPPPVA
;
A
#
# COMPACT_ATOMS: atom_id res chain seq x y z
N ILE A 1 -5.76 7.28 10.45
CA ILE A 1 -6.41 8.52 10.93
C ILE A 1 -7.90 8.40 10.64
N GLY A 2 -8.75 8.95 11.54
CA GLY A 2 -10.19 8.92 11.40
C GLY A 2 -10.83 7.60 11.80
N ALA A 3 -12.11 7.43 11.53
CA ALA A 3 -12.87 6.22 11.82
C ALA A 3 -13.50 5.67 10.55
N ARG A 4 -13.56 4.34 10.45
CA ARG A 4 -14.13 3.61 9.31
C ARG A 4 -15.08 2.52 9.80
N LEU A 5 -16.21 2.41 9.14
CA LEU A 5 -17.14 1.30 9.36
C LEU A 5 -16.71 0.13 8.48
N THR A 6 -16.55 -1.05 9.08
CA THR A 6 -16.18 -2.28 8.37
C THR A 6 -17.25 -3.35 8.57
N ASP A 7 -17.13 -4.45 7.84
CA ASP A 7 -17.96 -5.65 8.03
C ASP A 7 -17.77 -6.32 9.40
N GLN A 8 -16.72 -5.95 10.15
CA GLN A 8 -16.41 -6.47 11.49
C GLN A 8 -16.55 -5.41 12.60
N GLY A 9 -17.11 -4.24 12.30
CA GLY A 9 -17.29 -3.16 13.26
C GLY A 9 -16.53 -1.89 12.90
N ILE A 10 -16.33 -1.01 13.87
CA ILE A 10 -15.66 0.28 13.68
C ILE A 10 -14.16 0.14 13.91
N ILE A 11 -13.37 0.62 12.96
CA ILE A 11 -11.92 0.79 13.11
C ILE A 11 -11.63 2.26 13.36
N GLU A 12 -10.91 2.56 14.43
CA GLU A 12 -10.43 3.89 14.76
C GLU A 12 -8.94 4.01 14.47
N GLY A 13 -8.56 5.04 13.72
CA GLY A 13 -7.18 5.36 13.45
C GLY A 13 -6.52 6.03 14.67
N LYS A 14 -5.55 5.35 15.28
CA LYS A 14 -4.86 5.78 16.50
C LYS A 14 -3.40 6.19 16.24
N ALA A 15 -3.16 6.95 15.17
CA ALA A 15 -1.81 7.37 14.79
C ALA A 15 -1.04 8.05 15.94
N HIS A 16 -1.72 8.88 16.74
CA HIS A 16 -1.12 9.57 17.88
C HIS A 16 -0.63 8.61 18.98
N GLU A 17 -1.34 7.50 19.23
CA GLU A 17 -0.88 6.46 20.17
C GLU A 17 0.33 5.71 19.59
N THR A 18 0.26 5.32 18.31
CA THR A 18 1.35 4.65 17.61
C THR A 18 2.64 5.47 17.64
N LEU A 19 2.56 6.77 17.35
CA LEU A 19 3.73 7.65 17.36
C LEU A 19 4.31 7.84 18.77
N ARG A 20 3.46 7.94 19.80
CA ARG A 20 3.92 7.99 21.20
C ARG A 20 4.60 6.71 21.63
N LEU A 21 4.04 5.54 21.28
CA LEU A 21 4.65 4.23 21.57
C LEU A 21 5.99 4.08 20.85
N ARG A 22 6.05 4.42 19.55
CA ARG A 22 7.28 4.39 18.75
C ARG A 22 8.40 5.19 19.43
N LYS A 23 8.09 6.40 19.91
CA LYS A 23 9.04 7.25 20.64
C LYS A 23 9.41 6.65 22.01
N ALA A 24 8.42 6.17 22.77
CA ALA A 24 8.66 5.62 24.12
C ALA A 24 9.57 4.39 24.11
N PHE A 25 9.56 3.62 23.03
CA PHE A 25 10.40 2.43 22.87
C PHE A 25 11.72 2.71 22.12
N GLY A 26 12.01 3.96 21.74
CA GLY A 26 13.20 4.28 20.91
C GLY A 26 13.17 3.60 19.55
N ALA A 27 11.96 3.39 19.00
CA ALA A 27 11.71 2.60 17.81
C ALA A 27 11.49 3.51 16.56
N GLU A 28 12.12 4.67 16.50
CA GLU A 28 12.03 5.62 15.38
C GLU A 28 12.56 5.02 14.08
N HIS A 29 13.42 4.03 14.15
CA HIS A 29 13.93 3.28 13.01
C HIS A 29 12.89 2.33 12.38
N VAL A 30 11.82 1.98 13.10
CA VAL A 30 10.73 1.13 12.60
C VAL A 30 9.84 1.95 11.67
N LYS A 31 9.69 1.49 10.43
CA LYS A 31 8.93 2.19 9.40
C LYS A 31 7.44 1.92 9.52
N LEU A 32 6.63 2.97 9.34
CA LEU A 32 5.17 2.92 9.38
C LEU A 32 4.63 2.91 7.96
N PHE A 33 4.02 1.80 7.55
CA PHE A 33 3.33 1.66 6.29
C PHE A 33 1.82 1.70 6.57
N CYS A 34 1.15 2.73 6.05
CA CYS A 34 -0.24 3.03 6.43
C CYS A 34 -1.17 2.91 5.23
N ASP A 35 -2.29 2.16 5.41
CA ASP A 35 -3.34 2.09 4.41
C ASP A 35 -4.09 3.43 4.30
N VAL A 36 -4.24 3.95 3.08
CA VAL A 36 -5.06 5.15 2.83
C VAL A 36 -6.54 4.79 2.77
N ASP A 37 -6.87 3.60 2.29
CA ASP A 37 -8.22 3.04 2.28
C ASP A 37 -8.19 1.58 2.71
N VAL A 38 -9.02 1.23 3.69
CA VAL A 38 -9.07 -0.14 4.23
C VAL A 38 -10.12 -0.94 3.47
N LYS A 39 -9.78 -2.14 3.04
CA LYS A 39 -10.70 -3.06 2.38
C LYS A 39 -11.97 -3.30 3.20
N HIS A 40 -13.07 -3.51 2.50
CA HIS A 40 -14.36 -3.80 3.13
C HIS A 40 -14.78 -2.74 4.16
N SER A 41 -14.40 -1.49 3.93
CA SER A 41 -14.74 -0.38 4.81
C SER A 41 -15.34 0.81 4.06
N ALA A 42 -16.04 1.65 4.82
CA ALA A 42 -16.48 2.98 4.39
C ALA A 42 -16.03 4.01 5.41
N PRO A 43 -15.51 5.17 4.98
CA PRO A 43 -15.19 6.25 5.91
C PRO A 43 -16.48 6.78 6.54
N MET A 44 -16.45 7.13 7.83
CA MET A 44 -17.59 7.75 8.50
C MET A 44 -17.84 9.17 8.00
N ALA A 45 -16.82 9.85 7.48
CA ALA A 45 -16.92 11.12 6.78
C ALA A 45 -16.14 11.00 5.48
N ALA A 46 -16.80 11.13 4.35
CA ALA A 46 -16.16 11.06 3.04
C ALA A 46 -15.20 12.25 2.85
N ARG A 47 -13.98 11.94 2.42
CA ARG A 47 -12.94 12.91 2.07
C ARG A 47 -12.27 12.49 0.75
N PRO A 48 -11.72 13.43 -0.01
CA PRO A 48 -10.85 13.09 -1.15
C PRO A 48 -9.71 12.17 -0.72
N LEU A 49 -9.42 11.13 -1.51
CA LEU A 49 -8.37 10.16 -1.21
C LEU A 49 -6.99 10.83 -1.12
N ALA A 50 -6.77 11.86 -1.95
CA ALA A 50 -5.57 12.69 -1.92
C ALA A 50 -5.35 13.38 -0.56
N GLU A 51 -6.40 13.90 0.06
CA GLU A 51 -6.31 14.54 1.37
C GLU A 51 -6.05 13.50 2.48
N GLU A 52 -6.66 12.32 2.41
CA GLU A 52 -6.41 11.23 3.34
C GLU A 52 -4.95 10.77 3.25
N ALA A 53 -4.43 10.60 2.05
CA ALA A 53 -3.03 10.24 1.82
C ALA A 53 -2.06 11.30 2.34
N HIS A 54 -2.34 12.58 2.09
CA HIS A 54 -1.57 13.70 2.61
C HIS A 54 -1.54 13.71 4.15
N ASP A 55 -2.68 13.51 4.78
CA ASP A 55 -2.78 13.45 6.25
C ASP A 55 -2.03 12.24 6.84
N LEU A 56 -2.01 11.10 6.16
CA LEU A 56 -1.21 9.94 6.60
C LEU A 56 0.28 10.27 6.66
N VAL A 57 0.80 10.95 5.65
CA VAL A 57 2.22 11.33 5.63
C VAL A 57 2.52 12.42 6.66
N HIS A 58 1.77 13.52 6.65
CA HIS A 58 2.14 14.72 7.40
C HIS A 58 1.63 14.73 8.84
N ARG A 59 0.56 13.99 9.16
CA ARG A 59 -0.04 13.97 10.51
C ARG A 59 0.11 12.63 11.22
N ALA A 60 0.11 11.52 10.48
CA ALA A 60 0.31 10.19 11.07
C ALA A 60 1.77 9.71 10.97
N GLY A 61 2.66 10.44 10.28
CA GLY A 61 4.06 10.09 10.16
C GLY A 61 4.29 8.79 9.37
N ALA A 62 3.45 8.52 8.36
CA ALA A 62 3.63 7.37 7.50
C ALA A 62 4.92 7.49 6.68
N ASP A 63 5.76 6.47 6.75
CA ASP A 63 6.96 6.34 5.93
C ASP A 63 6.63 5.83 4.51
N ALA A 64 5.50 5.16 4.34
CA ALA A 64 4.93 4.77 3.05
C ALA A 64 3.39 4.72 3.14
N VAL A 65 2.72 4.98 2.02
CA VAL A 65 1.27 4.88 1.88
C VAL A 65 0.92 3.60 1.13
N LEU A 66 -0.01 2.82 1.67
CA LEU A 66 -0.50 1.61 1.04
C LEU A 66 -1.82 1.89 0.31
N VAL A 67 -1.91 1.46 -0.94
CA VAL A 67 -3.15 1.48 -1.72
C VAL A 67 -3.59 0.04 -1.94
N THR A 68 -4.81 -0.27 -1.54
CA THR A 68 -5.38 -1.62 -1.62
C THR A 68 -6.53 -1.68 -2.62
N GLY A 69 -6.79 -2.86 -3.18
CA GLY A 69 -8.00 -3.10 -3.99
C GLY A 69 -9.27 -3.11 -3.13
N SER A 70 -10.42 -2.86 -3.73
CA SER A 70 -11.73 -2.78 -3.05
C SER A 70 -12.20 -4.10 -2.41
N GLY A 71 -11.54 -5.22 -2.67
CA GLY A 71 -11.90 -6.53 -2.12
C GLY A 71 -10.83 -7.58 -2.34
N THR A 72 -10.99 -8.73 -1.66
CA THR A 72 -10.07 -9.87 -1.78
C THR A 72 -10.00 -10.35 -3.23
N GLY A 73 -8.81 -10.41 -3.80
CA GLY A 73 -8.56 -10.85 -5.19
C GLY A 73 -8.89 -9.80 -6.26
N ARG A 74 -9.41 -8.63 -5.89
CA ARG A 74 -9.58 -7.51 -6.82
C ARG A 74 -8.33 -6.65 -6.84
N GLY A 75 -7.86 -6.32 -8.04
CA GLY A 75 -6.75 -5.39 -8.23
C GLY A 75 -7.06 -4.00 -7.68
N VAL A 76 -6.02 -3.22 -7.46
CA VAL A 76 -6.14 -1.80 -7.10
C VAL A 76 -6.84 -1.04 -8.22
N ASN A 77 -7.65 -0.04 -7.86
CA ASN A 77 -8.16 0.91 -8.82
C ASN A 77 -7.00 1.83 -9.27
N LEU A 78 -6.69 1.82 -10.55
CA LEU A 78 -5.56 2.58 -11.09
C LEU A 78 -5.74 4.10 -10.97
N ARG A 79 -6.99 4.59 -10.94
CA ARG A 79 -7.28 6.02 -10.72
C ARG A 79 -6.93 6.41 -9.28
N ASP A 80 -7.29 5.58 -8.31
CA ASP A 80 -6.98 5.81 -6.90
C ASP A 80 -5.47 5.75 -6.67
N LEU A 81 -4.78 4.78 -7.30
CA LEU A 81 -3.32 4.72 -7.28
C LEU A 81 -2.69 5.99 -7.84
N ASP A 82 -3.15 6.46 -8.98
CA ASP A 82 -2.66 7.68 -9.63
C ASP A 82 -2.93 8.93 -8.79
N GLU A 83 -4.10 9.02 -8.15
CA GLU A 83 -4.46 10.12 -7.26
C GLU A 83 -3.52 10.17 -6.05
N VAL A 84 -3.29 9.04 -5.39
CA VAL A 84 -2.40 8.96 -4.22
C VAL A 84 -0.95 9.26 -4.59
N VAL A 85 -0.45 8.68 -5.70
CA VAL A 85 0.93 8.94 -6.17
C VAL A 85 1.19 10.43 -6.46
N ARG A 86 0.17 11.17 -6.93
CA ARG A 86 0.30 12.61 -7.16
C ARG A 86 0.17 13.45 -5.89
N ALA A 87 -0.52 12.94 -4.88
CA ALA A 87 -0.83 13.68 -3.66
C ALA A 87 0.29 13.67 -2.63
N VAL A 88 1.20 12.68 -2.67
CA VAL A 88 2.24 12.52 -1.65
C VAL A 88 3.63 12.32 -2.26
N HIS A 89 4.64 12.74 -1.51
CA HIS A 89 6.04 12.47 -1.84
C HIS A 89 6.57 11.18 -1.20
N ALA A 90 5.85 10.60 -0.25
CA ALA A 90 6.21 9.33 0.36
C ALA A 90 6.04 8.18 -0.65
N PRO A 91 6.79 7.07 -0.52
CA PRO A 91 6.58 5.89 -1.33
C PRO A 91 5.13 5.39 -1.27
N VAL A 92 4.55 5.09 -2.43
CA VAL A 92 3.22 4.50 -2.56
C VAL A 92 3.36 3.04 -2.98
N ILE A 93 2.80 2.14 -2.19
CA ILE A 93 2.93 0.69 -2.36
C ILE A 93 1.55 0.09 -2.60
N VAL A 94 1.43 -0.74 -3.62
CA VAL A 94 0.20 -1.53 -3.84
C VAL A 94 0.21 -2.74 -2.92
N ALA A 95 -0.74 -2.81 -1.99
CA ALA A 95 -0.76 -3.83 -0.93
C ALA A 95 -1.73 -4.98 -1.19
N SER A 96 -2.33 -5.07 -2.37
CA SER A 96 -3.25 -6.17 -2.71
C SER A 96 -3.49 -6.31 -4.20
N GLY A 97 -3.80 -7.55 -4.63
CA GLY A 97 -4.18 -7.85 -6.01
C GLY A 97 -3.03 -7.71 -7.02
N ALA A 98 -1.78 -7.58 -6.57
CA ALA A 98 -0.63 -7.61 -7.46
C ALA A 98 -0.42 -9.03 -7.98
N THR A 99 -0.56 -9.20 -9.29
CA THR A 99 -0.24 -10.43 -10.04
C THR A 99 0.84 -10.10 -11.07
N GLU A 100 1.52 -11.10 -11.58
CA GLU A 100 2.53 -10.91 -12.63
C GLU A 100 1.95 -10.17 -13.84
N SER A 101 0.75 -10.54 -14.27
CA SER A 101 0.05 -9.89 -15.39
C SER A 101 -0.38 -8.44 -15.11
N ALA A 102 -0.53 -8.06 -13.83
CA ALA A 102 -0.91 -6.70 -13.44
C ALA A 102 0.29 -5.74 -13.35
N LEU A 103 1.52 -6.26 -13.25
CA LEU A 103 2.73 -5.44 -13.03
C LEU A 103 2.87 -4.26 -14.01
N PRO A 104 2.63 -4.41 -15.32
CA PRO A 104 2.71 -3.27 -16.25
C PRO A 104 1.79 -2.10 -15.90
N SER A 105 0.61 -2.39 -15.33
CA SER A 105 -0.35 -1.38 -14.88
C SER A 105 0.03 -0.72 -13.56
N LEU A 106 0.92 -1.35 -12.79
CA LEU A 106 1.33 -0.89 -11.46
C LEU A 106 2.66 -0.12 -11.46
N ARG A 107 3.21 0.20 -12.62
CA ARG A 107 4.54 0.88 -12.77
C ARG A 107 4.64 2.17 -11.98
N ARG A 108 3.56 2.89 -11.81
CA ARG A 108 3.52 4.14 -11.06
C ARG A 108 3.64 3.95 -9.53
N SER A 109 3.40 2.75 -9.01
CA SER A 109 3.67 2.44 -7.60
C SER A 109 5.18 2.33 -7.36
N HIS A 110 5.61 2.60 -6.15
CA HIS A 110 7.01 2.43 -5.74
C HIS A 110 7.34 0.99 -5.37
N GLY A 111 6.33 0.17 -5.07
CA GLY A 111 6.48 -1.23 -4.70
C GLY A 111 5.15 -1.97 -4.67
N VAL A 112 5.23 -3.27 -4.40
CA VAL A 112 4.06 -4.13 -4.22
C VAL A 112 4.24 -5.05 -3.02
N ILE A 113 3.16 -5.30 -2.27
CA ILE A 113 3.08 -6.36 -1.28
C ILE A 113 2.27 -7.51 -1.89
N VAL A 114 2.88 -8.68 -1.97
CA VAL A 114 2.32 -9.84 -2.66
C VAL A 114 2.13 -11.00 -1.71
N GLY A 115 1.00 -11.63 -1.75
CA GLY A 115 0.68 -12.78 -0.90
C GLY A 115 0.16 -13.97 -1.70
N SER A 116 -1.14 -14.00 -1.98
CA SER A 116 -1.80 -15.13 -2.63
C SER A 116 -1.23 -15.48 -4.01
N ALA A 117 -0.82 -14.48 -4.80
CA ALA A 117 -0.25 -14.71 -6.13
C ALA A 117 1.10 -15.44 -6.14
N LEU A 118 1.77 -15.61 -4.99
CA LEU A 118 3.00 -16.39 -4.85
C LEU A 118 2.74 -17.85 -4.43
N ARG A 119 1.49 -18.29 -4.38
CA ARG A 119 1.09 -19.61 -3.90
C ARG A 119 0.55 -20.46 -5.04
N ALA A 120 0.84 -21.75 -5.03
CA ALA A 120 0.43 -22.66 -6.09
C ALA A 120 -1.10 -22.73 -6.27
N ASP A 121 -1.84 -22.61 -5.16
CA ASP A 121 -3.31 -22.63 -5.15
C ASP A 121 -3.95 -21.24 -5.23
N GLY A 122 -3.16 -20.16 -5.25
CA GLY A 122 -3.64 -18.78 -5.27
C GLY A 122 -4.38 -18.33 -4.00
N ARG A 123 -4.36 -19.12 -2.91
CA ARG A 123 -5.11 -18.86 -1.69
C ARG A 123 -4.25 -18.30 -0.57
N ALA A 124 -4.82 -17.42 0.25
CA ALA A 124 -4.16 -16.96 1.47
C ALA A 124 -3.96 -18.13 2.45
N GLY A 125 -2.80 -18.20 3.10
CA GLY A 125 -2.47 -19.25 4.08
C GLY A 125 -1.80 -20.51 3.50
N GLY A 126 -1.87 -20.77 2.20
CA GLY A 126 -1.13 -21.86 1.55
C GLY A 126 0.39 -21.67 1.55
N ALA A 127 1.14 -22.71 1.20
CA ALA A 127 2.59 -22.62 1.07
C ALA A 127 3.01 -21.72 -0.11
N ILE A 128 4.07 -20.97 0.07
CA ILE A 128 4.67 -20.18 -1.03
C ILE A 128 5.36 -21.13 -2.01
N ASP A 129 5.05 -20.98 -3.29
CA ASP A 129 5.78 -21.65 -4.37
C ASP A 129 7.01 -20.80 -4.75
N VAL A 130 8.19 -21.36 -4.53
CA VAL A 130 9.47 -20.69 -4.78
C VAL A 130 9.66 -20.36 -6.26
N GLY A 131 9.19 -21.23 -7.16
CA GLY A 131 9.26 -20.99 -8.61
C GLY A 131 8.40 -19.81 -9.04
N ILE A 132 7.17 -19.73 -8.53
CA ILE A 132 6.26 -18.60 -8.77
C ILE A 132 6.87 -17.32 -8.18
N ALA A 133 7.37 -17.38 -6.94
CA ALA A 133 7.97 -16.22 -6.29
C ALA A 133 9.18 -15.65 -7.05
N LYS A 134 10.05 -16.53 -7.57
CA LYS A 134 11.20 -16.13 -8.40
C LYS A 134 10.75 -15.45 -9.69
N ARG A 135 9.84 -16.05 -10.45
CA ARG A 135 9.34 -15.46 -11.69
C ARG A 135 8.68 -14.10 -11.45
N PHE A 136 7.86 -14.00 -10.40
CA PHE A 136 7.23 -12.73 -10.03
C PHE A 136 8.28 -11.66 -9.72
N ALA A 137 9.31 -11.98 -8.94
CA ALA A 137 10.38 -11.04 -8.60
C ALA A 137 11.16 -10.61 -9.86
N GLU A 138 11.52 -11.53 -10.73
CA GLU A 138 12.18 -11.24 -12.00
C GLU A 138 11.33 -10.32 -12.88
N ALA A 139 10.03 -10.60 -13.03
CA ALA A 139 9.10 -9.77 -13.78
C ALA A 139 8.97 -8.37 -13.17
N PHE A 140 8.84 -8.27 -11.84
CA PHE A 140 8.75 -7.00 -11.14
C PHE A 140 9.99 -6.12 -11.36
N PHE A 141 11.19 -6.68 -11.19
CA PHE A 141 12.43 -5.92 -11.35
C PHE A 141 12.71 -5.57 -12.83
N ALA A 142 12.34 -6.44 -13.78
CA ALA A 142 12.43 -6.13 -15.20
C ALA A 142 11.48 -4.96 -15.57
N ASP A 143 10.25 -5.00 -15.08
CA ASP A 143 9.25 -3.95 -15.33
C ASP A 143 9.67 -2.60 -14.72
N LYS A 144 10.25 -2.61 -13.51
CA LYS A 144 10.78 -1.40 -12.85
C LYS A 144 11.97 -0.78 -13.59
N LYS A 145 12.83 -1.56 -14.21
CA LYS A 145 13.91 -1.03 -15.05
C LYS A 145 13.39 -0.27 -16.26
N LEU A 146 12.31 -0.76 -16.86
CA LEU A 146 11.66 -0.10 -18.00
C LEU A 146 10.86 1.15 -17.59
N GLY A 147 10.37 1.20 -16.34
CA GLY A 147 9.53 2.29 -15.81
C GLY A 147 10.31 3.42 -15.12
N ASN A 148 11.60 3.27 -14.90
CA ASN A 148 12.41 4.22 -14.09
C ASN A 148 12.57 5.61 -14.74
N GLU A 149 12.13 5.78 -15.99
CA GLU A 149 12.12 7.09 -16.66
C GLU A 149 10.87 7.93 -16.31
N SER A 150 9.87 7.39 -15.61
CA SER A 150 8.57 8.04 -15.40
C SER A 150 8.16 8.26 -13.94
N VAL A 151 8.88 7.73 -12.97
CA VAL A 151 8.58 7.94 -11.54
C VAL A 151 9.69 8.83 -10.96
N PRO A 152 9.37 10.05 -10.50
CA PRO A 152 10.37 10.87 -9.82
C PRO A 152 10.87 10.13 -8.57
N PRO A 153 12.17 10.19 -8.26
CA PRO A 153 12.70 9.61 -7.04
C PRO A 153 11.99 10.25 -5.83
N PRO A 154 11.75 9.48 -4.75
CA PRO A 154 11.25 10.07 -3.52
C PRO A 154 12.24 11.15 -3.07
N PRO A 155 11.78 12.29 -2.53
CA PRO A 155 12.66 13.32 -2.06
C PRO A 155 13.59 12.75 -0.99
N VAL A 156 14.86 13.08 -1.15
CA VAL A 156 15.88 12.79 -0.13
C VAL A 156 15.51 13.61 1.10
N ALA A 157 15.32 12.95 2.23
CA ALA A 157 15.03 13.58 3.52
C ALA A 157 16.25 14.37 4.01
#